data_2f2d7ca4a1a5e2e186122df6dc7f3dc7
#
_entry.id   2f2d7ca4a1a5e2e186122df6dc7f3dc7
#
_cell.length_a   1.000
_cell.length_b   1.000
_cell.length_c   1.000
_cell.angle_alpha   90.00
_cell.angle_beta   90.00
_cell.angle_gamma   90.00
#
_symmetry.space_group_name_H-M   'P 1'
#
loop_
_entity.id
_entity.type
_entity.pdbx_description
1 polymer ?
#
loop_
_entity_poly.entity_id
_entity_poly.type
_entity_poly.pdbx_seq_one_letter_code
_entity_poly.pdbx_strand_id
1 'polypeptide(L)'
;TAIGTGICAEPGYAEKCIAALREITGWDIRLSSDLVGATSDTSCLVGYASAMKRVCVKMNKICNDLRLLASGPRCGLGEFNLPAMQPGSSIMPGKVNPVIPEVMNQIAYKVMGNELCVTMAGEAAQMELNAMEPVMAQCCFESVDLLINGFDTLRTRCVDGIVANEDRCREEVHHSI
;
A
#
# COMPACT_ATOMS: atom_id res chain seq x y z
N THR A 1 31.07 -13.10 4.20
CA THR A 1 30.44 -14.42 4.38
C THR A 1 30.63 -15.28 3.13
N ALA A 2 30.41 -16.58 3.24
CA ALA A 2 30.39 -17.48 2.08
C ALA A 2 29.19 -17.25 1.15
N ILE A 3 28.12 -16.61 1.63
CA ILE A 3 26.86 -16.41 0.89
C ILE A 3 27.11 -15.62 -0.39
N GLY A 4 27.45 -14.52 -0.54
CA GLY A 4 27.67 -13.83 -1.83
C GLY A 4 28.94 -14.25 -2.55
N THR A 5 29.95 -14.78 -1.86
CA THR A 5 31.24 -15.11 -2.46
C THR A 5 31.27 -16.48 -3.16
N GLY A 6 30.47 -17.43 -2.71
CA GLY A 6 30.49 -18.81 -3.23
C GLY A 6 31.80 -19.58 -3.01
N ILE A 7 32.61 -19.14 -2.04
CA ILE A 7 34.00 -19.67 -1.84
C ILE A 7 34.07 -21.19 -1.67
N CYS A 8 33.03 -21.80 -1.08
CA CYS A 8 32.94 -23.23 -0.83
C CYS A 8 31.93 -23.92 -1.78
N ALA A 9 31.45 -23.25 -2.80
CA ALA A 9 30.53 -23.84 -3.77
C ALA A 9 31.28 -24.64 -4.84
N GLU A 10 30.69 -25.72 -5.30
CA GLU A 10 31.22 -26.51 -6.43
C GLU A 10 31.18 -25.65 -7.72
N PRO A 11 32.19 -25.78 -8.60
CA PRO A 11 32.18 -25.10 -9.90
C PRO A 11 30.90 -25.36 -10.69
N GLY A 12 30.28 -24.31 -11.20
CA GLY A 12 29.03 -24.38 -11.97
C GLY A 12 27.76 -24.59 -11.14
N TYR A 13 27.83 -24.51 -9.80
CA TYR A 13 26.67 -24.68 -8.94
C TYR A 13 25.64 -23.57 -9.18
N ALA A 14 26.08 -22.31 -9.21
CA ALA A 14 25.19 -21.15 -9.38
C ALA A 14 24.44 -21.18 -10.71
N GLU A 15 25.13 -21.53 -11.81
CA GLU A 15 24.57 -21.65 -13.14
C GLU A 15 23.50 -22.75 -13.21
N LYS A 16 23.80 -23.90 -12.58
CA LYS A 16 22.84 -25.02 -12.48
C LYS A 16 21.62 -24.67 -11.67
N CYS A 17 21.78 -23.94 -10.55
CA CYS A 17 20.66 -23.43 -9.75
C CYS A 17 19.77 -22.49 -10.56
N ILE A 18 20.35 -21.56 -11.30
CA ILE A 18 19.58 -20.64 -12.16
C ILE A 18 18.81 -21.40 -13.25
N ALA A 19 19.45 -22.40 -13.88
CA ALA A 19 18.78 -23.20 -14.89
C ALA A 19 17.57 -23.96 -14.30
N ALA A 20 17.74 -24.59 -13.14
CA ALA A 20 16.66 -25.30 -12.44
C ALA A 20 15.53 -24.33 -12.00
N LEU A 21 15.88 -23.16 -11.47
CA LEU A 21 14.89 -22.15 -11.08
C LEU A 21 14.08 -21.62 -12.27
N ARG A 22 14.71 -21.42 -13.42
CA ARG A 22 14.00 -21.05 -14.66
C ARG A 22 13.01 -22.12 -15.10
N GLU A 23 13.43 -23.38 -15.03
CA GLU A 23 12.57 -24.53 -15.39
C GLU A 23 11.36 -24.62 -14.45
N ILE A 24 11.56 -24.49 -13.13
CA ILE A 24 10.51 -24.60 -12.11
C ILE A 24 9.53 -23.40 -12.17
N THR A 25 10.04 -22.19 -12.33
CA THR A 25 9.23 -20.97 -12.20
C THR A 25 8.69 -20.42 -13.52
N GLY A 26 9.34 -20.76 -14.64
CA GLY A 26 9.08 -20.14 -15.95
C GLY A 26 9.54 -18.67 -16.03
N TRP A 27 10.25 -18.15 -15.05
CA TRP A 27 10.70 -16.75 -14.98
C TRP A 27 12.08 -16.57 -15.61
N ASP A 28 12.35 -15.39 -16.20
CA ASP A 28 13.69 -15.02 -16.71
C ASP A 28 14.62 -14.60 -15.54
N ILE A 29 14.93 -15.59 -14.70
CA ILE A 29 15.87 -15.42 -13.59
C ILE A 29 17.29 -15.44 -14.14
N ARG A 30 18.13 -14.53 -13.68
CA ARG A 30 19.54 -14.42 -14.11
C ARG A 30 20.46 -14.40 -12.90
N LEU A 31 21.65 -14.94 -13.08
CA LEU A 31 22.71 -14.81 -12.09
C LEU A 31 23.15 -13.34 -12.02
N SER A 32 23.30 -12.81 -10.82
CA SER A 32 23.86 -11.46 -10.65
C SER A 32 25.34 -11.43 -11.09
N SER A 33 25.75 -10.33 -11.66
CA SER A 33 27.16 -10.08 -11.95
C SER A 33 27.97 -9.74 -10.69
N ASP A 34 27.30 -9.26 -9.63
CA ASP A 34 27.86 -9.03 -8.30
C ASP A 34 27.07 -9.81 -7.27
N LEU A 35 27.57 -10.99 -6.92
CA LEU A 35 26.92 -11.88 -5.96
C LEU A 35 27.01 -11.36 -4.52
N VAL A 36 28.04 -10.57 -4.21
CA VAL A 36 28.20 -9.97 -2.87
C VAL A 36 27.21 -8.84 -2.70
N GLY A 37 27.11 -7.93 -3.66
CA GLY A 37 26.13 -6.88 -3.67
C GLY A 37 24.68 -7.42 -3.65
N ALA A 38 24.40 -8.47 -4.41
CA ALA A 38 23.07 -9.07 -4.49
C ALA A 38 22.57 -9.70 -3.17
N THR A 39 23.46 -10.01 -2.24
CA THR A 39 23.10 -10.57 -0.91
C THR A 39 23.06 -9.52 0.19
N SER A 40 23.53 -8.31 -0.05
CA SER A 40 23.54 -7.21 0.93
C SER A 40 22.66 -6.03 0.53
N ASP A 41 22.56 -5.72 -0.76
CA ASP A 41 21.76 -4.60 -1.25
C ASP A 41 20.30 -5.01 -1.47
N THR A 42 19.43 -4.45 -0.64
CA THR A 42 17.98 -4.62 -0.69
C THR A 42 17.25 -3.38 -1.20
N SER A 43 17.95 -2.47 -1.90
CA SER A 43 17.39 -1.21 -2.40
C SER A 43 16.17 -1.40 -3.31
N CYS A 44 16.07 -2.53 -4.02
CA CYS A 44 14.90 -2.87 -4.81
C CYS A 44 13.63 -3.02 -3.94
N LEU A 45 13.72 -3.63 -2.76
CA LEU A 45 12.59 -3.78 -1.83
C LEU A 45 12.24 -2.42 -1.19
N VAL A 46 13.23 -1.61 -0.84
CA VAL A 46 13.03 -0.24 -0.35
C VAL A 46 12.33 0.61 -1.42
N GLY A 47 12.79 0.56 -2.66
CA GLY A 47 12.16 1.28 -3.78
C GLY A 47 10.71 0.83 -4.02
N TYR A 48 10.44 -0.47 -3.94
CA TYR A 48 9.10 -1.02 -4.07
C TYR A 48 8.16 -0.56 -2.94
N ALA A 49 8.59 -0.65 -1.69
CA ALA A 49 7.84 -0.17 -0.54
C ALA A 49 7.56 1.35 -0.62
N SER A 50 8.55 2.14 -1.05
CA SER A 50 8.40 3.58 -1.25
C SER A 50 7.41 3.92 -2.37
N ALA A 51 7.31 3.10 -3.41
CA ALA A 51 6.28 3.27 -4.44
C ALA A 51 4.87 3.06 -3.87
N MET A 52 4.67 2.03 -3.04
CA MET A 52 3.40 1.80 -2.33
C MET A 52 3.05 2.96 -1.39
N LYS A 53 4.02 3.48 -0.62
CA LYS A 53 3.81 4.67 0.21
C LYS A 53 3.33 5.87 -0.61
N ARG A 54 3.91 6.13 -1.78
CA ARG A 54 3.48 7.23 -2.66
C ARG A 54 2.02 7.09 -3.10
N VAL A 55 1.57 5.87 -3.38
CA VAL A 55 0.15 5.59 -3.67
C VAL A 55 -0.70 5.90 -2.45
N CYS A 56 -0.29 5.44 -1.26
CA CYS A 56 -1.00 5.67 0.01
C CYS A 56 -1.18 7.16 0.32
N VAL A 57 -0.15 7.99 0.11
CA VAL A 57 -0.24 9.45 0.31
C VAL A 57 -1.35 10.06 -0.55
N LYS A 58 -1.43 9.67 -1.83
CA LYS A 58 -2.50 10.13 -2.73
C LYS A 58 -3.88 9.64 -2.30
N MET A 59 -3.98 8.37 -1.93
CA MET A 59 -5.25 7.79 -1.48
C MET A 59 -5.75 8.42 -0.19
N ASN A 60 -4.86 8.71 0.77
CA ASN A 60 -5.22 9.45 1.98
C ASN A 60 -5.82 10.82 1.66
N LYS A 61 -5.21 11.55 0.73
CA LYS A 61 -5.74 12.86 0.32
C LYS A 61 -7.14 12.72 -0.28
N ILE A 62 -7.34 11.78 -1.19
CA ILE A 62 -8.65 11.53 -1.83
C ILE A 62 -9.70 11.13 -0.78
N CYS A 63 -9.37 10.19 0.10
CA CYS A 63 -10.30 9.72 1.13
C CYS A 63 -10.64 10.83 2.14
N ASN A 64 -9.69 11.69 2.49
CA ASN A 64 -9.95 12.85 3.35
C ASN A 64 -10.90 13.85 2.68
N ASP A 65 -10.76 14.10 1.39
CA ASP A 65 -11.68 14.96 0.64
C ASP A 65 -13.08 14.35 0.58
N LEU A 66 -13.20 13.06 0.26
CA LEU A 66 -14.50 12.38 0.25
C LEU A 66 -15.21 12.46 1.60
N ARG A 67 -14.45 12.30 2.70
CA ARG A 67 -14.99 12.44 4.07
C ARG A 67 -15.44 13.87 4.37
N LEU A 68 -14.67 14.85 3.94
CA LEU A 68 -14.98 16.28 4.15
C LEU A 68 -16.19 16.69 3.32
N LEU A 69 -16.20 16.38 2.03
CA LEU A 69 -17.26 16.77 1.10
C LEU A 69 -18.60 16.06 1.40
N ALA A 70 -18.54 14.85 1.98
CA ALA A 70 -19.72 14.10 2.42
C ALA A 70 -20.16 14.46 3.85
N SER A 71 -19.51 15.43 4.52
CA SER A 71 -19.86 15.81 5.89
C SER A 71 -21.22 16.48 5.97
N GLY A 72 -21.95 16.22 7.03
CA GLY A 72 -23.29 16.78 7.21
C GLY A 72 -24.17 15.89 8.07
N PRO A 73 -25.50 15.98 7.95
CA PRO A 73 -26.29 16.56 6.85
C PRO A 73 -26.57 18.06 6.93
N ARG A 74 -26.48 18.68 8.11
CA ARG A 74 -26.88 20.08 8.27
C ARG A 74 -25.72 21.04 8.48
N CYS A 75 -24.69 20.62 9.22
CA CYS A 75 -23.54 21.46 9.62
C CYS A 75 -22.27 21.13 8.85
N GLY A 76 -22.32 20.32 7.80
CA GLY A 76 -21.20 19.96 6.95
C GLY A 76 -21.38 20.49 5.53
N LEU A 77 -20.42 20.16 4.66
CA LEU A 77 -20.46 20.57 3.26
C LEU A 77 -21.61 19.88 2.51
N GLY A 78 -21.76 18.56 2.67
CA GLY A 78 -22.89 17.81 2.12
C GLY A 78 -22.95 17.81 0.59
N GLU A 79 -21.80 17.96 -0.09
CA GLU A 79 -21.74 18.01 -1.54
C GLU A 79 -21.88 16.64 -2.19
N PHE A 80 -21.48 15.58 -1.46
CA PHE A 80 -21.61 14.19 -1.89
C PHE A 80 -22.37 13.36 -0.85
N ASN A 81 -23.13 12.38 -1.36
CA ASN A 81 -23.66 11.28 -0.57
C ASN A 81 -22.84 10.03 -0.86
N LEU A 82 -22.27 9.45 0.19
CA LEU A 82 -21.58 8.18 0.13
C LEU A 82 -22.55 7.05 0.49
N PRO A 83 -22.37 5.82 -0.05
CA PRO A 83 -23.17 4.67 0.34
C PRO A 83 -23.11 4.40 1.85
N ALA A 84 -24.26 4.18 2.47
CA ALA A 84 -24.35 3.82 3.88
C ALA A 84 -23.95 2.35 4.07
N MET A 85 -22.80 2.10 4.73
CA MET A 85 -22.24 0.76 4.92
C MET A 85 -22.48 0.18 6.32
N GLN A 86 -22.77 1.05 7.30
CA GLN A 86 -23.12 0.60 8.66
C GLN A 86 -23.94 1.69 9.39
N PRO A 87 -24.71 1.29 10.42
CA PRO A 87 -25.33 2.27 11.32
C PRO A 87 -24.26 3.15 11.98
N GLY A 88 -24.44 4.46 11.96
CA GLY A 88 -23.43 5.38 12.46
C GLY A 88 -23.39 5.52 13.98
N SER A 89 -24.55 5.30 14.66
CA SER A 89 -24.67 5.45 16.12
C SER A 89 -26.01 4.91 16.59
N SER A 90 -26.07 4.34 17.81
CA SER A 90 -27.31 4.02 18.52
C SER A 90 -27.95 5.23 19.19
N ILE A 91 -27.18 6.30 19.43
CA ILE A 91 -27.63 7.54 20.12
C ILE A 91 -28.12 8.59 19.13
N MET A 92 -27.60 8.61 17.92
CA MET A 92 -27.92 9.60 16.88
C MET A 92 -28.61 8.91 15.70
N PRO A 93 -29.95 8.83 15.67
CA PRO A 93 -30.69 8.22 14.58
C PRO A 93 -30.36 8.89 13.23
N GLY A 94 -30.14 8.09 12.20
CA GLY A 94 -29.83 8.57 10.86
C GLY A 94 -28.38 9.00 10.64
N LYS A 95 -27.49 8.90 11.64
CA LYS A 95 -26.07 9.15 11.45
C LYS A 95 -25.46 8.07 10.54
N VAL A 96 -24.75 8.50 9.50
CA VAL A 96 -23.96 7.65 8.60
C VAL A 96 -22.53 8.14 8.64
N ASN A 97 -21.59 7.25 8.97
CA ASN A 97 -20.16 7.56 8.94
C ASN A 97 -19.55 7.13 7.59
N PRO A 98 -18.57 7.87 7.06
CA PRO A 98 -17.87 7.54 5.83
C PRO A 98 -16.82 6.43 6.06
N VAL A 99 -17.28 5.26 6.54
CA VAL A 99 -16.40 4.19 7.06
C VAL A 99 -15.48 3.57 6.02
N ILE A 100 -15.89 3.58 4.75
CA ILE A 100 -15.04 3.01 3.68
C ILE A 100 -13.82 3.90 3.40
N PRO A 101 -13.94 5.23 3.19
CA PRO A 101 -12.78 6.11 3.20
C PRO A 101 -11.95 6.05 4.48
N GLU A 102 -12.57 5.86 5.64
CA GLU A 102 -11.86 5.73 6.93
C GLU A 102 -10.99 4.47 6.98
N VAL A 103 -11.51 3.32 6.55
CA VAL A 103 -10.71 2.09 6.52
C VAL A 103 -9.57 2.19 5.50
N MET A 104 -9.79 2.87 4.37
CA MET A 104 -8.72 3.08 3.38
C MET A 104 -7.60 3.98 3.96
N ASN A 105 -7.94 5.01 4.75
CA ASN A 105 -6.94 5.80 5.48
C ASN A 105 -6.11 4.92 6.44
N GLN A 106 -6.76 4.01 7.19
CA GLN A 106 -6.07 3.12 8.13
C GLN A 106 -5.14 2.14 7.41
N ILE A 107 -5.59 1.58 6.28
CA ILE A 107 -4.75 0.75 5.41
C ILE A 107 -3.52 1.53 4.95
N ALA A 108 -3.71 2.77 4.48
CA ALA A 108 -2.63 3.61 4.03
C ALA A 108 -1.61 3.91 5.16
N TYR A 109 -2.07 4.16 6.38
CA TYR A 109 -1.17 4.36 7.54
C TYR A 109 -0.38 3.09 7.85
N LYS A 110 -1.01 1.92 7.80
CA LYS A 110 -0.32 0.64 8.03
C LYS A 110 0.76 0.39 6.98
N VAL A 111 0.45 0.62 5.69
CA VAL A 111 1.41 0.48 4.58
C VAL A 111 2.58 1.45 4.72
N MET A 112 2.34 2.70 5.15
CA MET A 112 3.41 3.65 5.43
C MET A 112 4.30 3.19 6.59
N GLY A 113 3.72 2.58 7.63
CA GLY A 113 4.49 1.99 8.72
C GLY A 113 5.34 0.80 8.27
N ASN A 114 4.80 -0.03 7.39
CA ASN A 114 5.53 -1.14 6.78
C ASN A 114 6.71 -0.64 5.91
N GLU A 115 6.52 0.45 5.15
CA GLU A 115 7.60 1.06 4.37
C GLU A 115 8.74 1.56 5.26
N LEU A 116 8.43 2.19 6.37
CA LEU A 116 9.45 2.60 7.34
C LEU A 116 10.23 1.39 7.88
N CYS A 117 9.53 0.30 8.21
CA CYS A 117 10.16 -0.95 8.63
C CYS A 117 11.11 -1.50 7.55
N VAL A 118 10.68 -1.51 6.28
CA VAL A 118 11.50 -1.94 5.14
C VAL A 118 12.74 -1.05 5.00
N THR A 119 12.59 0.26 5.13
CA THR A 119 13.70 1.22 5.06
C THR A 119 14.73 0.96 6.15
N MET A 120 14.28 0.80 7.40
CA MET A 120 15.18 0.50 8.54
C MET A 120 15.86 -0.86 8.40
N ALA A 121 15.15 -1.88 7.91
CA ALA A 121 15.70 -3.20 7.64
C ALA A 121 16.73 -3.16 6.49
N GLY A 122 16.51 -2.29 5.50
CA GLY A 122 17.43 -2.10 4.37
C GLY A 122 18.79 -1.56 4.80
N GLU A 123 18.83 -0.64 5.77
CA GLU A 123 20.10 -0.09 6.29
C GLU A 123 20.86 -1.03 7.22
N ALA A 124 20.20 -2.10 7.72
CA ALA A 124 20.76 -3.00 8.72
C ALA A 124 21.70 -4.08 8.16
N ALA A 125 22.02 -4.04 6.88
CA ALA A 125 22.97 -4.96 6.28
C ALA A 125 24.35 -4.84 6.92
N GLN A 126 25.03 -5.97 7.09
CA GLN A 126 26.40 -6.02 7.58
C GLN A 126 27.25 -6.83 6.62
N MET A 127 28.33 -6.23 6.15
CA MET A 127 29.25 -6.83 5.18
C MET A 127 28.49 -7.32 3.93
N GLU A 128 28.56 -8.60 3.60
CA GLU A 128 28.00 -9.18 2.38
C GLU A 128 26.59 -9.75 2.57
N LEU A 129 25.87 -9.41 3.66
CA LEU A 129 24.57 -10.01 3.96
C LEU A 129 23.61 -9.01 4.61
N ASN A 130 22.38 -8.97 4.10
CA ASN A 130 21.26 -8.40 4.84
C ASN A 130 20.40 -9.52 5.46
N ALA A 131 20.54 -9.73 6.76
CA ALA A 131 19.79 -10.75 7.48
C ALA A 131 18.32 -10.35 7.76
N MET A 132 17.92 -9.12 7.41
CA MET A 132 16.57 -8.58 7.69
C MET A 132 15.59 -8.75 6.52
N GLU A 133 15.97 -9.40 5.43
CA GLU A 133 15.10 -9.68 4.28
C GLU A 133 13.74 -10.32 4.65
N PRO A 134 13.64 -11.27 5.61
CA PRO A 134 12.35 -11.86 5.95
C PRO A 134 11.29 -10.85 6.41
N VAL A 135 11.66 -9.87 7.24
CA VAL A 135 10.71 -8.82 7.67
C VAL A 135 10.39 -7.85 6.54
N MET A 136 11.35 -7.59 5.65
CA MET A 136 11.09 -6.75 4.46
C MET A 136 10.08 -7.42 3.53
N ALA A 137 10.25 -8.72 3.25
CA ALA A 137 9.32 -9.49 2.44
C ALA A 137 7.91 -9.53 3.08
N GLN A 138 7.84 -9.80 4.39
CA GLN A 138 6.58 -9.78 5.13
C GLN A 138 5.86 -8.43 5.00
N CYS A 139 6.55 -7.33 5.23
CA CYS A 139 5.99 -5.99 5.12
C CYS A 139 5.52 -5.67 3.70
N CYS A 140 6.26 -6.08 2.68
CA CYS A 140 5.87 -5.87 1.28
C CYS A 140 4.63 -6.69 0.92
N PHE A 141 4.57 -7.98 1.24
CA PHE A 141 3.41 -8.83 0.96
C PHE A 141 2.17 -8.36 1.70
N GLU A 142 2.26 -8.09 3.00
CA GLU A 142 1.15 -7.54 3.78
C GLU A 142 0.62 -6.24 3.16
N SER A 143 1.51 -5.37 2.72
CA SER A 143 1.14 -4.09 2.10
C SER A 143 0.39 -4.28 0.79
N VAL A 144 0.82 -5.22 -0.05
CA VAL A 144 0.14 -5.54 -1.31
C VAL A 144 -1.25 -6.10 -1.05
N ASP A 145 -1.39 -7.06 -0.13
CA ASP A 145 -2.68 -7.67 0.20
C ASP A 145 -3.67 -6.64 0.76
N LEU A 146 -3.18 -5.77 1.65
CA LEU A 146 -3.99 -4.68 2.21
C LEU A 146 -4.44 -3.69 1.12
N LEU A 147 -3.57 -3.34 0.18
CA LEU A 147 -3.89 -2.41 -0.90
C LEU A 147 -4.87 -3.02 -1.90
N ILE A 148 -4.69 -4.28 -2.31
CA ILE A 148 -5.61 -4.96 -3.23
C ILE A 148 -7.02 -5.00 -2.63
N ASN A 149 -7.15 -5.48 -1.40
CA ASN A 149 -8.44 -5.57 -0.71
C ASN A 149 -9.04 -4.18 -0.41
N GLY A 150 -8.19 -3.22 -0.05
CA GLY A 150 -8.60 -1.85 0.23
C GLY A 150 -9.14 -1.14 -1.01
N PHE A 151 -8.47 -1.25 -2.14
CA PHE A 151 -8.91 -0.65 -3.40
C PHE A 151 -10.21 -1.27 -3.93
N ASP A 152 -10.34 -2.59 -3.87
CA ASP A 152 -11.59 -3.23 -4.27
C ASP A 152 -12.76 -2.82 -3.36
N THR A 153 -12.53 -2.77 -2.06
CA THR A 153 -13.52 -2.29 -1.08
C THR A 153 -13.88 -0.83 -1.33
N LEU A 154 -12.90 0.05 -1.54
CA LEU A 154 -13.13 1.47 -1.81
C LEU A 154 -13.94 1.65 -3.10
N ARG A 155 -13.60 0.94 -4.17
CA ARG A 155 -14.31 0.99 -5.43
C ARG A 155 -15.76 0.53 -5.28
N THR A 156 -15.94 -0.72 -4.84
CA THR A 156 -17.26 -1.39 -4.88
C THR A 156 -18.23 -0.89 -3.82
N ARG A 157 -17.73 -0.41 -2.68
CA ARG A 157 -18.55 -0.03 -1.52
C ARG A 157 -18.59 1.49 -1.27
N CYS A 158 -17.87 2.27 -2.06
CA CYS A 158 -17.87 3.73 -1.95
C CYS A 158 -17.98 4.38 -3.32
N VAL A 159 -16.93 4.27 -4.17
CA VAL A 159 -16.82 5.08 -5.40
C VAL A 159 -17.97 4.80 -6.37
N ASP A 160 -18.30 3.52 -6.61
CA ASP A 160 -19.37 3.12 -7.55
C ASP A 160 -20.77 3.62 -7.12
N GLY A 161 -20.95 4.05 -5.87
CA GLY A 161 -22.22 4.52 -5.34
C GLY A 161 -22.21 5.97 -4.85
N ILE A 162 -21.22 6.78 -5.23
CA ILE A 162 -21.21 8.22 -4.91
C ILE A 162 -22.29 8.95 -5.71
N VAL A 163 -23.06 9.76 -5.01
CA VAL A 163 -24.09 10.63 -5.63
C VAL A 163 -23.80 12.08 -5.25
N ALA A 164 -23.72 12.95 -6.25
CA ALA A 164 -23.58 14.39 -6.02
C ALA A 164 -24.89 15.01 -5.55
N ASN A 165 -24.83 15.93 -4.60
CA ASN A 165 -25.95 16.79 -4.17
C ASN A 165 -25.95 18.08 -5.02
N GLU A 166 -26.48 18.00 -6.24
CA GLU A 166 -26.43 19.09 -7.21
C GLU A 166 -27.09 20.39 -6.69
N ASP A 167 -28.21 20.27 -6.00
CA ASP A 167 -28.92 21.44 -5.44
C ASP A 167 -28.07 22.13 -4.37
N ARG A 168 -27.45 21.34 -3.48
CA ARG A 168 -26.54 21.87 -2.47
C ARG A 168 -25.33 22.57 -3.09
N CYS A 169 -24.71 21.96 -4.08
CA CYS A 169 -23.58 22.55 -4.80
C CYS A 169 -23.99 23.87 -5.50
N ARG A 170 -25.18 23.91 -6.07
CA ARG A 170 -25.72 25.12 -6.73
C ARG A 170 -25.99 26.26 -5.73
N GLU A 171 -26.59 25.96 -4.58
CA GLU A 171 -26.82 26.91 -3.50
C GLU A 171 -25.49 27.50 -3.00
N GLU A 172 -24.47 26.69 -2.74
CA GLU A 172 -23.18 27.20 -2.26
C GLU A 172 -22.51 28.12 -3.29
N VAL A 173 -22.60 27.83 -4.58
CA VAL A 173 -22.08 28.70 -5.64
C VAL A 173 -22.82 30.05 -5.61
N HIS A 174 -24.14 30.06 -5.47
CA HIS A 174 -24.91 31.31 -5.41
C HIS A 174 -24.60 32.14 -4.15
N HIS A 175 -24.28 31.49 -3.04
CA HIS A 175 -23.92 32.21 -1.80
C HIS A 175 -22.47 32.69 -1.80
N SER A 176 -21.60 32.18 -2.70
CA SER A 176 -20.19 32.55 -2.80
C SER A 176 -19.91 33.73 -3.71
N ILE A 177 -20.93 34.20 -4.46
CA ILE A 177 -20.92 35.37 -5.37
C ILE A 177 -21.66 36.52 -4.73
#